data_4bae14d5d2c3ffc2174eb8b429fc5458
#
_entry.id   4bae14d5d2c3ffc2174eb8b429fc5458
#
_cell.length_a   1.000
_cell.length_b   1.000
_cell.length_c   1.000
_cell.angle_alpha   90.00
_cell.angle_beta   90.00
_cell.angle_gamma   90.00
#
_symmetry.space_group_name_H-M   'P 1'
#
loop_
_entity.id
_entity.type
_entity.pdbx_description
1 polymer ?
#
loop_
_entity_poly.entity_id
_entity_poly.type
_entity_poly.pdbx_seq_one_letter_code
_entity_poly.pdbx_strand_id
1 'polypeptide(L)'
;MSRPGRRRLRPLVRRLLPGAQVGGQVAAASRELAVAGADDSPIPVTDEGQGPAILLLHPGSANRSSWAGVAAALSVRFRVLRFDRWTYRSGHADASPAGADTMTAEVRDVLAVAAAVGGRLLLVGHSSGAVVALQSALAAPSMFTGMVLYEPPLAVSEPLGGEALRRARAALDAGDLDRAITIHTREIVGTGGLVVAAMRLVPPVWQVVRGYARAQIVDDEALESLGVGLDGYARLDLPVLLLGGGRSPAHLRERLDALAAVLPRLDSVVVLPEQGHLANLRAPGEVAKVIAAFADRLPP
;
A
#
# COMPACT_ATOMS: atom_id res chain seq x y z
N MET A 1 -46.19 20.76 -22.40
CA MET A 1 -44.70 20.93 -22.49
C MET A 1 -44.06 20.15 -21.37
N SER A 2 -43.64 18.93 -21.66
CA SER A 2 -43.13 17.95 -20.68
C SER A 2 -41.61 18.10 -20.51
N ARG A 3 -41.14 18.17 -19.28
CA ARG A 3 -39.72 18.24 -18.96
C ARG A 3 -39.05 16.85 -19.16
N PRO A 4 -37.86 16.75 -19.77
CA PRO A 4 -37.16 15.47 -19.92
C PRO A 4 -36.48 15.05 -18.60
N GLY A 5 -36.60 13.74 -18.30
CA GLY A 5 -36.21 13.11 -17.08
C GLY A 5 -34.68 13.13 -16.84
N ARG A 6 -34.33 13.36 -15.60
CA ARG A 6 -32.98 13.16 -15.04
C ARG A 6 -32.65 11.65 -15.04
N ARG A 7 -31.92 11.18 -16.04
CA ARG A 7 -31.35 9.82 -16.04
C ARG A 7 -30.26 9.71 -14.96
N ARG A 8 -30.41 8.69 -14.19
CA ARG A 8 -29.65 8.33 -12.99
C ARG A 8 -28.18 8.05 -13.31
N LEU A 9 -27.27 8.91 -12.87
CA LEU A 9 -25.81 8.69 -12.82
C LEU A 9 -25.36 7.93 -11.52
N ARG A 10 -26.31 7.36 -10.80
CA ARG A 10 -26.07 6.72 -9.49
C ARG A 10 -25.24 5.42 -9.47
N PRO A 11 -25.10 4.59 -10.51
CA PRO A 11 -24.36 3.33 -10.37
C PRO A 11 -22.83 3.46 -10.51
N LEU A 12 -22.30 4.52 -11.16
CA LEU A 12 -20.83 4.61 -11.37
C LEU A 12 -20.07 5.15 -10.16
N VAL A 13 -20.63 6.11 -9.45
CA VAL A 13 -19.99 6.73 -8.27
C VAL A 13 -19.94 5.75 -7.09
N ARG A 14 -20.89 4.82 -6.98
CA ARG A 14 -20.94 3.81 -5.91
C ARG A 14 -19.87 2.71 -6.04
N ARG A 15 -19.21 2.59 -7.19
CA ARG A 15 -18.11 1.64 -7.43
C ARG A 15 -16.72 2.20 -7.12
N LEU A 16 -16.59 3.49 -6.88
CA LEU A 16 -15.32 4.18 -6.64
C LEU A 16 -15.10 4.60 -5.19
N LEU A 17 -16.15 4.54 -4.34
CA LEU A 17 -16.05 4.85 -2.92
C LEU A 17 -16.35 3.58 -2.11
N PRO A 18 -15.45 3.08 -1.25
CA PRO A 18 -15.72 1.95 -0.37
C PRO A 18 -16.64 2.39 0.77
N GLY A 19 -17.89 1.98 0.70
CA GLY A 19 -18.93 2.29 1.69
C GLY A 19 -20.21 1.49 1.48
N ALA A 20 -20.19 0.39 0.70
CA ALA A 20 -21.35 -0.46 0.49
C ALA A 20 -21.22 -1.74 1.33
N GLN A 21 -22.11 -1.88 2.31
CA GLN A 21 -22.34 -3.12 3.05
C GLN A 21 -22.48 -4.31 2.10
N VAL A 22 -21.60 -5.28 2.24
CA VAL A 22 -21.73 -6.61 1.67
C VAL A 22 -22.33 -7.51 2.75
N GLY A 23 -23.37 -8.25 2.36
CA GLY A 23 -24.26 -8.95 3.26
C GLY A 23 -23.63 -9.99 4.20
N GLY A 24 -24.15 -10.04 5.41
CA GLY A 24 -24.40 -11.26 6.15
C GLY A 24 -23.25 -12.07 6.71
N GLN A 25 -22.04 -11.52 6.92
CA GLN A 25 -21.06 -12.11 7.82
C GLN A 25 -20.96 -11.23 9.07
N VAL A 26 -21.08 -11.84 10.25
CA VAL A 26 -20.82 -11.17 11.52
C VAL A 26 -19.39 -10.66 11.44
N ALA A 27 -19.21 -9.36 11.32
CA ALA A 27 -17.90 -8.73 11.36
C ALA A 27 -17.25 -9.14 12.70
N ALA A 28 -16.06 -9.72 12.64
CA ALA A 28 -15.28 -9.98 13.82
C ALA A 28 -15.16 -8.66 14.62
N ALA A 29 -15.22 -8.74 15.96
CA ALA A 29 -15.12 -7.55 16.81
C ALA A 29 -13.82 -6.79 16.46
N SER A 30 -13.97 -5.58 15.97
CA SER A 30 -12.86 -4.68 15.69
C SER A 30 -12.58 -3.83 16.92
N ARG A 31 -11.31 -3.71 17.29
CA ARG A 31 -10.85 -2.83 18.36
C ARG A 31 -9.77 -1.88 17.83
N GLU A 32 -9.66 -0.72 18.42
CA GLU A 32 -8.55 0.19 18.18
C GLU A 32 -7.51 0.00 19.31
N LEU A 33 -6.25 -0.19 18.90
CA LEU A 33 -5.10 -0.16 19.78
C LEU A 33 -4.35 1.15 19.55
N ALA A 34 -3.77 1.72 20.59
CA ALA A 34 -2.82 2.82 20.49
C ALA A 34 -1.41 2.29 20.76
N VAL A 35 -0.54 2.38 19.77
CA VAL A 35 0.88 2.00 19.88
C VAL A 35 1.71 3.27 19.82
N ALA A 36 2.76 3.40 20.64
CA ALA A 36 3.69 4.53 20.54
C ALA A 36 4.47 4.44 19.22
N GLY A 37 4.43 5.49 18.42
CA GLY A 37 5.11 5.57 17.13
C GLY A 37 6.57 6.02 17.24
N ALA A 38 7.20 6.20 16.09
CA ALA A 38 8.60 6.61 15.96
C ALA A 38 8.92 7.99 16.58
N ASP A 39 7.92 8.85 16.69
CA ASP A 39 7.95 10.21 17.24
C ASP A 39 7.19 10.33 18.56
N ASP A 40 6.99 9.21 19.27
CA ASP A 40 6.17 9.08 20.48
C ASP A 40 4.68 9.44 20.29
N SER A 41 4.26 9.82 19.09
CA SER A 41 2.84 10.01 18.80
C SER A 41 2.10 8.67 18.73
N PRO A 42 0.83 8.61 19.18
CA PRO A 42 0.08 7.36 19.13
C PRO A 42 -0.22 6.95 17.69
N ILE A 43 0.03 5.68 17.37
CA ILE A 43 -0.41 5.03 16.14
C ILE A 43 -1.76 4.36 16.42
N PRO A 44 -2.87 4.83 15.84
CA PRO A 44 -4.14 4.12 15.91
C PRO A 44 -4.08 2.88 15.02
N VAL A 45 -4.14 1.70 15.63
CA VAL A 45 -4.11 0.40 14.95
C VAL A 45 -5.47 -0.26 15.04
N THR A 46 -6.08 -0.55 13.90
CA THR A 46 -7.28 -1.39 13.84
C THR A 46 -6.85 -2.85 13.96
N ASP A 47 -7.41 -3.58 14.93
CA ASP A 47 -7.11 -4.98 15.26
C ASP A 47 -8.42 -5.79 15.18
N GLU A 48 -8.48 -6.73 14.25
CA GLU A 48 -9.67 -7.50 13.90
C GLU A 48 -9.38 -9.00 13.92
N GLY A 49 -10.31 -9.79 14.44
CA GLY A 49 -10.21 -11.25 14.45
C GLY A 49 -9.26 -11.79 15.52
N GLN A 50 -8.96 -13.07 15.44
CA GLN A 50 -8.09 -13.84 16.34
C GLN A 50 -7.30 -14.89 15.57
N GLY A 51 -6.20 -15.39 16.13
CA GLY A 51 -5.34 -16.40 15.50
C GLY A 51 -3.96 -15.85 15.13
N PRO A 52 -3.24 -16.48 14.18
CA PRO A 52 -1.94 -15.98 13.71
C PRO A 52 -2.06 -14.55 13.20
N ALA A 53 -1.08 -13.71 13.56
CA ALA A 53 -1.15 -12.28 13.26
C ALA A 53 -0.70 -11.96 11.82
N ILE A 54 -1.43 -11.06 11.17
CA ILE A 54 -1.12 -10.49 9.85
C ILE A 54 -1.15 -8.97 9.96
N LEU A 55 -0.08 -8.30 9.56
CA LEU A 55 -0.01 -6.83 9.47
C LEU A 55 -0.10 -6.39 8.03
N LEU A 56 -1.07 -5.53 7.71
CA LEU A 56 -1.34 -5.01 6.37
C LEU A 56 -0.88 -3.56 6.23
N LEU A 57 0.07 -3.30 5.32
CA LEU A 57 0.59 -1.98 4.99
C LEU A 57 -0.04 -1.46 3.70
N HIS A 58 -0.74 -0.33 3.78
CA HIS A 58 -1.46 0.26 2.65
C HIS A 58 -0.51 0.90 1.61
N PRO A 59 -0.94 1.04 0.34
CA PRO A 59 -0.19 1.70 -0.72
C PRO A 59 -0.15 3.22 -0.54
N GLY A 60 0.58 3.89 -1.41
CA GLY A 60 0.53 5.35 -1.56
C GLY A 60 -0.86 5.87 -1.91
N SER A 61 -1.08 7.16 -1.69
CA SER A 61 -2.37 7.85 -1.92
C SER A 61 -3.58 7.12 -1.35
N ALA A 62 -3.41 6.44 -0.22
CA ALA A 62 -4.41 5.65 0.47
C ALA A 62 -4.22 5.73 1.99
N ASN A 63 -5.03 4.98 2.71
CA ASN A 63 -4.94 4.79 4.15
C ASN A 63 -5.30 3.33 4.50
N ARG A 64 -5.29 2.99 5.80
CA ARG A 64 -5.60 1.64 6.31
C ARG A 64 -6.95 1.08 5.83
N SER A 65 -7.92 1.93 5.45
CA SER A 65 -9.22 1.48 4.96
C SER A 65 -9.16 0.81 3.60
N SER A 66 -8.10 1.04 2.82
CA SER A 66 -7.89 0.38 1.52
C SER A 66 -7.77 -1.15 1.63
N TRP A 67 -7.45 -1.66 2.81
CA TRP A 67 -7.39 -3.06 3.14
C TRP A 67 -8.65 -3.62 3.82
N ALA A 68 -9.69 -2.79 4.08
CA ALA A 68 -10.84 -3.21 4.88
C ALA A 68 -11.54 -4.47 4.35
N GLY A 69 -11.71 -4.59 3.03
CA GLY A 69 -12.34 -5.77 2.44
C GLY A 69 -11.51 -7.05 2.56
N VAL A 70 -10.18 -6.93 2.44
CA VAL A 70 -9.24 -8.04 2.63
C VAL A 70 -9.18 -8.43 4.10
N ALA A 71 -9.09 -7.45 5.01
CA ALA A 71 -9.06 -7.66 6.45
C ALA A 71 -10.33 -8.38 6.93
N ALA A 72 -11.52 -7.97 6.47
CA ALA A 72 -12.78 -8.63 6.81
C ALA A 72 -12.81 -10.12 6.37
N ALA A 73 -12.21 -10.44 5.23
CA ALA A 73 -12.13 -11.83 4.76
C ALA A 73 -11.10 -12.65 5.55
N LEU A 74 -9.97 -12.06 5.94
CA LEU A 74 -8.91 -12.72 6.70
C LEU A 74 -9.27 -12.87 8.18
N SER A 75 -9.99 -11.91 8.79
CA SER A 75 -10.28 -11.85 10.22
C SER A 75 -11.16 -13.00 10.73
N VAL A 76 -11.73 -13.79 9.83
CA VAL A 76 -12.43 -15.05 10.16
C VAL A 76 -11.47 -16.09 10.78
N ARG A 77 -10.18 -16.04 10.42
CA ARG A 77 -9.18 -17.07 10.80
C ARG A 77 -7.90 -16.49 11.40
N PHE A 78 -7.63 -15.22 11.14
CA PHE A 78 -6.40 -14.54 11.49
C PHE A 78 -6.69 -13.30 12.34
N ARG A 79 -5.73 -12.91 13.17
CA ARG A 79 -5.71 -11.60 13.79
C ARG A 79 -5.10 -10.61 12.79
N VAL A 80 -5.89 -9.67 12.31
CA VAL A 80 -5.49 -8.74 11.23
C VAL A 80 -5.32 -7.34 11.80
N LEU A 81 -4.12 -6.79 11.61
CA LEU A 81 -3.76 -5.43 12.03
C LEU A 81 -3.56 -4.54 10.81
N ARG A 82 -3.99 -3.29 10.92
CA ARG A 82 -3.78 -2.26 9.91
C ARG A 82 -3.76 -0.88 10.56
N PHE A 83 -2.89 -0.02 10.09
CA PHE A 83 -2.74 1.35 10.57
C PHE A 83 -2.41 2.30 9.41
N ASP A 84 -2.55 3.59 9.62
CA ASP A 84 -2.12 4.58 8.64
C ASP A 84 -0.60 4.77 8.79
N ARG A 85 0.15 4.47 7.71
CA ARG A 85 1.60 4.59 7.68
C ARG A 85 2.04 6.02 8.07
N TRP A 86 3.24 6.15 8.59
CA TRP A 86 3.76 7.39 9.16
C TRP A 86 3.53 8.60 8.26
N THR A 87 3.92 8.52 7.00
CA THR A 87 3.77 9.58 5.99
C THR A 87 2.31 10.00 5.76
N TYR A 88 1.35 9.10 5.98
CA TYR A 88 -0.07 9.31 5.72
C TYR A 88 -0.90 9.66 6.96
N ARG A 89 -0.27 9.75 8.13
CA ARG A 89 -0.92 10.28 9.33
C ARG A 89 -1.04 11.80 9.26
N SER A 90 -2.10 12.35 9.84
CA SER A 90 -2.39 13.79 9.79
C SER A 90 -1.21 14.63 10.32
N GLY A 91 -0.79 15.60 9.55
CA GLY A 91 0.30 16.53 9.88
C GLY A 91 1.72 15.99 9.64
N HIS A 92 1.92 14.67 9.50
CA HIS A 92 3.25 14.08 9.37
C HIS A 92 3.92 14.44 8.04
N ALA A 93 3.18 14.45 6.93
CA ALA A 93 3.73 14.84 5.63
C ALA A 93 4.19 16.31 5.58
N ASP A 94 3.64 17.19 6.42
CA ASP A 94 4.07 18.59 6.53
C ASP A 94 5.34 18.75 7.35
N ALA A 95 5.53 17.87 8.33
CA ALA A 95 6.69 17.87 9.24
C ALA A 95 7.78 16.87 8.80
N SER A 96 7.56 16.14 7.69
CA SER A 96 8.45 15.07 7.26
C SER A 96 9.85 15.59 6.93
N PRO A 97 10.87 14.98 7.53
CA PRO A 97 12.23 15.09 7.01
C PRO A 97 12.29 14.49 5.60
N ALA A 98 13.29 14.84 4.82
CA ALA A 98 13.42 14.36 3.46
C ALA A 98 13.89 12.89 3.39
N GLY A 99 13.35 12.13 2.46
CA GLY A 99 13.92 10.88 1.95
C GLY A 99 14.18 9.80 2.99
N ALA A 100 15.46 9.51 3.28
CA ALA A 100 15.87 8.38 4.11
C ALA A 100 15.33 8.42 5.55
N ASP A 101 15.16 9.61 6.14
CA ASP A 101 14.61 9.77 7.49
C ASP A 101 13.11 9.41 7.51
N THR A 102 12.40 9.73 6.43
CA THR A 102 10.99 9.31 6.26
C THR A 102 10.88 7.79 6.20
N MET A 103 11.71 7.11 5.40
CA MET A 103 11.71 5.64 5.35
C MET A 103 12.05 5.04 6.72
N THR A 104 12.98 5.64 7.44
CA THR A 104 13.34 5.20 8.80
C THR A 104 12.16 5.32 9.75
N ALA A 105 11.38 6.40 9.68
CA ALA A 105 10.18 6.58 10.51
C ALA A 105 9.08 5.56 10.15
N GLU A 106 8.84 5.32 8.86
CA GLU A 106 7.92 4.28 8.38
C GLU A 106 8.29 2.90 8.96
N VAL A 107 9.58 2.52 8.86
CA VAL A 107 10.08 1.24 9.38
C VAL A 107 9.91 1.16 10.91
N ARG A 108 10.26 2.22 11.65
CA ARG A 108 10.10 2.25 13.11
C ARG A 108 8.66 2.04 13.54
N ASP A 109 7.69 2.66 12.86
CA ASP A 109 6.27 2.47 13.16
C ASP A 109 5.82 1.02 12.90
N VAL A 110 6.26 0.41 11.79
CA VAL A 110 5.97 -1.00 11.50
C VAL A 110 6.53 -1.91 12.60
N LEU A 111 7.77 -1.67 13.03
CA LEU A 111 8.42 -2.47 14.07
C LEU A 111 7.76 -2.25 15.45
N ALA A 112 7.34 -1.03 15.77
CA ALA A 112 6.61 -0.72 17.00
C ALA A 112 5.27 -1.47 17.06
N VAL A 113 4.50 -1.44 15.95
CA VAL A 113 3.23 -2.18 15.84
C VAL A 113 3.48 -3.69 15.92
N ALA A 114 4.51 -4.21 15.24
CA ALA A 114 4.85 -5.63 15.28
C ALA A 114 5.25 -6.06 16.70
N ALA A 115 6.03 -5.27 17.44
CA ALA A 115 6.40 -5.53 18.81
C ALA A 115 5.19 -5.57 19.76
N ALA A 116 4.22 -4.66 19.57
CA ALA A 116 3.00 -4.60 20.36
C ALA A 116 2.07 -5.82 20.15
N VAL A 117 2.24 -6.57 19.06
CA VAL A 117 1.49 -7.80 18.78
C VAL A 117 1.90 -8.94 19.72
N GLY A 118 3.17 -8.98 20.12
CA GLY A 118 3.70 -9.99 21.06
C GLY A 118 3.94 -11.35 20.41
N GLY A 119 4.65 -11.37 19.29
CA GLY A 119 5.01 -12.60 18.57
C GLY A 119 5.38 -12.32 17.11
N ARG A 120 5.77 -13.36 16.38
CA ARG A 120 6.05 -13.22 14.95
C ARG A 120 4.74 -13.08 14.16
N LEU A 121 4.75 -12.28 13.11
CA LEU A 121 3.58 -12.06 12.27
C LEU A 121 3.91 -12.16 10.77
N LEU A 122 2.90 -12.41 9.95
CA LEU A 122 3.00 -12.28 8.51
C LEU A 122 2.88 -10.81 8.12
N LEU A 123 3.88 -10.29 7.40
CA LEU A 123 3.88 -8.91 6.93
C LEU A 123 3.37 -8.86 5.48
N VAL A 124 2.36 -8.05 5.23
CA VAL A 124 1.75 -7.88 3.90
C VAL A 124 1.83 -6.41 3.50
N GLY A 125 2.46 -6.12 2.39
CA GLY A 125 2.55 -4.76 1.85
C GLY A 125 2.02 -4.66 0.43
N HIS A 126 1.43 -3.52 0.10
CA HIS A 126 0.97 -3.20 -1.25
C HIS A 126 1.65 -1.94 -1.76
N SER A 127 2.18 -1.98 -3.00
CA SER A 127 2.82 -0.84 -3.66
C SER A 127 3.93 -0.24 -2.77
N SER A 128 3.92 1.05 -2.48
CA SER A 128 4.92 1.66 -1.56
C SER A 128 4.93 1.01 -0.18
N GLY A 129 3.77 0.56 0.35
CA GLY A 129 3.72 -0.22 1.58
C GLY A 129 4.45 -1.57 1.49
N ALA A 130 4.60 -2.15 0.29
CA ALA A 130 5.42 -3.36 0.11
C ALA A 130 6.93 -3.05 0.17
N VAL A 131 7.35 -1.86 -0.23
CA VAL A 131 8.74 -1.42 -0.06
C VAL A 131 9.04 -1.16 1.42
N VAL A 132 8.12 -0.53 2.15
CA VAL A 132 8.23 -0.37 3.62
C VAL A 132 8.30 -1.74 4.30
N ALA A 133 7.51 -2.72 3.85
CA ALA A 133 7.59 -4.10 4.36
C ALA A 133 8.98 -4.73 4.12
N LEU A 134 9.57 -4.57 2.93
CA LEU A 134 10.93 -5.04 2.62
C LEU A 134 11.96 -4.41 3.56
N GLN A 135 11.92 -3.08 3.76
CA GLN A 135 12.85 -2.38 4.64
C GLN A 135 12.67 -2.81 6.10
N SER A 136 11.43 -3.01 6.55
CA SER A 136 11.15 -3.49 7.92
C SER A 136 11.68 -4.91 8.15
N ALA A 137 11.55 -5.80 7.17
CA ALA A 137 12.07 -7.15 7.25
C ALA A 137 13.61 -7.20 7.19
N LEU A 138 14.25 -6.30 6.44
CA LEU A 138 15.72 -6.15 6.46
C LEU A 138 16.22 -5.67 7.83
N ALA A 139 15.47 -4.77 8.48
CA ALA A 139 15.85 -4.21 9.77
C ALA A 139 15.65 -5.21 10.93
N ALA A 140 14.59 -6.02 10.90
CA ALA A 140 14.25 -6.94 11.98
C ALA A 140 13.58 -8.24 11.46
N PRO A 141 14.31 -9.11 10.75
CA PRO A 141 13.73 -10.29 10.11
C PRO A 141 13.11 -11.27 11.11
N SER A 142 13.61 -11.34 12.33
CA SER A 142 13.11 -12.23 13.38
C SER A 142 11.68 -11.92 13.84
N MET A 143 11.16 -10.73 13.56
CA MET A 143 9.79 -10.32 13.91
C MET A 143 8.74 -10.90 12.96
N PHE A 144 9.14 -11.46 11.81
CA PHE A 144 8.23 -11.88 10.78
C PHE A 144 8.32 -13.38 10.49
N THR A 145 7.19 -14.02 10.20
CA THR A 145 7.11 -15.41 9.74
C THR A 145 7.32 -15.51 8.22
N GLY A 146 7.03 -14.46 7.50
CA GLY A 146 7.17 -14.33 6.05
C GLY A 146 6.59 -13.01 5.56
N MET A 147 6.59 -12.80 4.24
CA MET A 147 6.06 -11.60 3.61
C MET A 147 5.20 -11.91 2.39
N VAL A 148 4.15 -11.09 2.18
CA VAL A 148 3.44 -10.99 0.90
C VAL A 148 3.65 -9.59 0.36
N LEU A 149 4.23 -9.48 -0.84
CA LEU A 149 4.57 -8.22 -1.48
C LEU A 149 3.74 -8.05 -2.75
N TYR A 150 2.78 -7.15 -2.71
CA TYR A 150 1.92 -6.86 -3.84
C TYR A 150 2.46 -5.66 -4.62
N GLU A 151 3.09 -5.95 -5.77
CA GLU A 151 3.63 -5.00 -6.75
C GLU A 151 4.44 -3.84 -6.12
N PRO A 152 5.56 -4.11 -5.43
CA PRO A 152 6.44 -3.08 -4.88
C PRO A 152 7.06 -2.25 -6.03
N PRO A 153 6.98 -0.89 -5.98
CA PRO A 153 7.61 -0.02 -6.95
C PRO A 153 9.11 0.16 -6.64
N LEU A 154 9.93 -0.79 -7.07
CA LEU A 154 11.38 -0.78 -6.84
C LEU A 154 12.14 -0.11 -7.97
N ALA A 155 13.20 0.62 -7.65
CA ALA A 155 14.15 1.15 -8.63
C ALA A 155 15.14 0.06 -9.03
N VAL A 156 14.91 -0.62 -10.16
CA VAL A 156 15.70 -1.78 -10.60
C VAL A 156 16.98 -1.35 -11.30
N SER A 157 16.88 -0.58 -12.37
CA SER A 157 18.00 -0.10 -13.19
C SER A 157 18.07 1.42 -13.30
N GLU A 158 16.98 2.09 -13.01
CA GLU A 158 16.85 3.54 -13.07
C GLU A 158 16.13 4.06 -11.84
N PRO A 159 16.31 5.35 -11.47
CA PRO A 159 15.57 6.00 -10.39
C PRO A 159 14.05 5.84 -10.58
N LEU A 160 13.32 5.74 -9.47
CA LEU A 160 11.88 5.55 -9.50
C LEU A 160 11.14 6.72 -10.14
N GLY A 161 11.47 7.94 -9.75
CA GLY A 161 10.84 9.18 -10.20
C GLY A 161 11.80 10.15 -10.88
N GLY A 162 13.06 10.20 -10.47
CA GLY A 162 14.11 11.02 -11.07
C GLY A 162 13.71 12.46 -11.30
N GLU A 163 13.77 12.94 -12.56
CA GLU A 163 13.40 14.31 -12.93
C GLU A 163 11.91 14.60 -12.71
N ALA A 164 11.04 13.62 -12.93
CA ALA A 164 9.61 13.78 -12.70
C ALA A 164 9.33 14.04 -11.22
N LEU A 165 10.01 13.33 -10.30
CA LEU A 165 9.87 13.55 -8.87
C LEU A 165 10.37 14.95 -8.45
N ARG A 166 11.52 15.40 -8.98
CA ARG A 166 12.01 16.77 -8.72
C ARG A 166 11.00 17.83 -9.17
N ARG A 167 10.38 17.67 -10.35
CA ARG A 167 9.33 18.58 -10.85
C ARG A 167 8.06 18.52 -10.01
N ALA A 168 7.68 17.34 -9.53
CA ALA A 168 6.53 17.17 -8.64
C ALA A 168 6.78 17.86 -7.29
N ARG A 169 7.99 17.73 -6.73
CA ARG A 169 8.41 18.44 -5.51
C ARG A 169 8.38 19.95 -5.70
N ALA A 170 8.95 20.47 -6.77
CA ALA A 170 8.94 21.92 -7.05
C ALA A 170 7.50 22.47 -7.20
N ALA A 171 6.59 21.72 -7.80
CA ALA A 171 5.19 22.09 -7.88
C ALA A 171 4.52 22.09 -6.49
N LEU A 172 4.83 21.10 -5.65
CA LEU A 172 4.35 21.03 -4.27
C LEU A 172 4.82 22.22 -3.44
N ASP A 173 6.10 22.58 -3.53
CA ASP A 173 6.71 23.71 -2.81
C ASP A 173 6.13 25.05 -3.27
N ALA A 174 5.72 25.15 -4.53
CA ALA A 174 4.97 26.29 -5.07
C ALA A 174 3.47 26.29 -4.67
N GLY A 175 3.00 25.31 -3.89
CA GLY A 175 1.60 25.18 -3.50
C GLY A 175 0.67 24.61 -4.59
N ASP A 176 1.21 24.20 -5.74
CA ASP A 176 0.43 23.61 -6.84
C ASP A 176 0.26 22.11 -6.68
N LEU A 177 -0.64 21.73 -5.76
CA LEU A 177 -0.96 20.33 -5.47
C LEU A 177 -1.51 19.59 -6.70
N ASP A 178 -2.27 20.28 -7.54
CA ASP A 178 -2.85 19.70 -8.76
C ASP A 178 -1.76 19.29 -9.75
N ARG A 179 -0.76 20.13 -9.92
CA ARG A 179 0.39 19.85 -10.79
C ARG A 179 1.26 18.76 -10.19
N ALA A 180 1.58 18.81 -8.90
CA ALA A 180 2.39 17.82 -8.21
C ALA A 180 1.82 16.42 -8.37
N ILE A 181 0.54 16.22 -8.01
CA ILE A 181 -0.11 14.90 -8.09
C ILE A 181 -0.36 14.45 -9.54
N THR A 182 -0.52 15.39 -10.48
CA THR A 182 -0.64 15.07 -11.90
C THR A 182 0.67 14.52 -12.45
N ILE A 183 1.81 15.12 -12.11
CA ILE A 183 3.15 14.62 -12.50
C ILE A 183 3.36 13.23 -11.92
N HIS A 184 3.12 13.03 -10.61
CA HIS A 184 3.22 11.72 -9.97
C HIS A 184 2.38 10.67 -10.72
N THR A 185 1.08 10.94 -10.91
CA THR A 185 0.15 9.95 -11.48
C THR A 185 0.50 9.59 -12.93
N ARG A 186 0.95 10.57 -13.73
CA ARG A 186 1.24 10.36 -15.15
C ARG A 186 2.63 9.83 -15.42
N GLU A 187 3.63 10.33 -14.72
CA GLU A 187 5.02 10.16 -15.11
C GLU A 187 5.76 9.20 -14.17
N ILE A 188 5.38 9.11 -12.90
CA ILE A 188 5.97 8.15 -11.95
C ILE A 188 5.17 6.83 -11.95
N VAL A 189 3.84 6.92 -11.83
CA VAL A 189 2.95 5.74 -11.84
C VAL A 189 2.69 5.24 -13.27
N GLY A 190 2.79 6.09 -14.28
CA GLY A 190 2.53 5.71 -15.68
C GLY A 190 1.04 5.62 -16.03
N THR A 191 0.16 6.29 -15.29
CA THR A 191 -1.28 6.31 -15.58
C THR A 191 -1.56 7.12 -16.85
N GLY A 192 -2.27 6.53 -17.80
CA GLY A 192 -2.60 7.19 -19.06
C GLY A 192 -3.28 8.55 -18.89
N GLY A 193 -2.86 9.56 -19.67
CA GLY A 193 -3.35 10.93 -19.55
C GLY A 193 -4.86 11.09 -19.65
N LEU A 194 -5.55 10.25 -20.43
CA LEU A 194 -7.02 10.24 -20.53
C LEU A 194 -7.68 9.80 -19.21
N VAL A 195 -7.07 8.86 -18.49
CA VAL A 195 -7.58 8.39 -17.19
C VAL A 195 -7.44 9.51 -16.15
N VAL A 196 -6.30 10.20 -16.11
CA VAL A 196 -6.10 11.35 -15.22
C VAL A 196 -7.06 12.48 -15.54
N ALA A 197 -7.28 12.78 -16.83
CA ALA A 197 -8.26 13.77 -17.25
C ALA A 197 -9.69 13.39 -16.82
N ALA A 198 -10.07 12.12 -16.97
CA ALA A 198 -11.36 11.61 -16.51
C ALA A 198 -11.53 11.72 -14.99
N MET A 199 -10.46 11.43 -14.20
CA MET A 199 -10.48 11.61 -12.73
C MET A 199 -10.71 13.08 -12.35
N ARG A 200 -10.10 14.03 -13.06
CA ARG A 200 -10.29 15.47 -12.83
C ARG A 200 -11.71 15.96 -13.12
N LEU A 201 -12.43 15.30 -14.04
CA LEU A 201 -13.83 15.59 -14.33
C LEU A 201 -14.82 15.11 -13.27
N VAL A 202 -14.35 14.34 -12.27
CA VAL A 202 -15.15 13.86 -11.15
C VAL A 202 -14.63 14.51 -9.86
N PRO A 203 -15.14 15.71 -9.47
CA PRO A 203 -14.57 16.51 -8.38
C PRO A 203 -14.36 15.76 -7.06
N PRO A 204 -15.28 14.91 -6.58
CA PRO A 204 -15.04 14.16 -5.35
C PRO A 204 -13.85 13.21 -5.42
N VAL A 205 -13.62 12.56 -6.58
CA VAL A 205 -12.48 11.67 -6.79
C VAL A 205 -11.19 12.49 -6.83
N TRP A 206 -11.19 13.58 -7.58
CA TRP A 206 -10.02 14.44 -7.69
C TRP A 206 -9.63 15.08 -6.35
N GLN A 207 -10.58 15.51 -5.55
CA GLN A 207 -10.32 16.07 -4.22
C GLN A 207 -9.62 15.05 -3.30
N VAL A 208 -10.03 13.78 -3.34
CA VAL A 208 -9.37 12.71 -2.57
C VAL A 208 -7.91 12.53 -3.05
N VAL A 209 -7.70 12.39 -4.35
CA VAL A 209 -6.35 12.22 -4.94
C VAL A 209 -5.46 13.43 -4.62
N ARG A 210 -5.99 14.64 -4.79
CA ARG A 210 -5.29 15.90 -4.49
C ARG A 210 -4.95 16.01 -2.99
N GLY A 211 -5.83 15.52 -2.12
CA GLY A 211 -5.60 15.52 -0.67
C GLY A 211 -4.37 14.72 -0.25
N TYR A 212 -4.00 13.71 -1.02
CA TYR A 212 -2.79 12.92 -0.78
C TYR A 212 -1.53 13.47 -1.45
N ALA A 213 -1.59 14.56 -2.22
CA ALA A 213 -0.48 15.02 -3.04
C ALA A 213 0.82 15.19 -2.23
N ARG A 214 0.77 15.84 -1.06
CA ARG A 214 1.94 16.06 -0.21
C ARG A 214 2.50 14.75 0.32
N ALA A 215 1.67 13.94 0.95
CA ALA A 215 2.08 12.65 1.50
C ALA A 215 2.66 11.73 0.42
N GLN A 216 2.06 11.75 -0.78
CA GLN A 216 2.53 10.94 -1.89
C GLN A 216 3.92 11.37 -2.40
N ILE A 217 4.18 12.67 -2.55
CA ILE A 217 5.51 13.14 -2.99
C ILE A 217 6.58 12.83 -1.94
N VAL A 218 6.25 12.97 -0.66
CA VAL A 218 7.15 12.59 0.45
C VAL A 218 7.41 11.07 0.46
N ASP A 219 6.38 10.24 0.22
CA ASP A 219 6.51 8.78 0.08
C ASP A 219 7.42 8.41 -1.11
N ASP A 220 7.21 9.05 -2.27
CA ASP A 220 8.06 8.83 -3.47
C ASP A 220 9.53 9.19 -3.20
N GLU A 221 9.81 10.27 -2.47
CA GLU A 221 11.18 10.64 -2.08
C GLU A 221 11.81 9.65 -1.10
N ALA A 222 11.02 9.11 -0.18
CA ALA A 222 11.48 8.05 0.71
C ALA A 222 11.87 6.78 -0.07
N LEU A 223 11.07 6.41 -1.08
CA LEU A 223 11.38 5.30 -1.98
C LEU A 223 12.61 5.58 -2.85
N GLU A 224 12.70 6.77 -3.44
CA GLU A 224 13.84 7.20 -4.28
C GLU A 224 15.15 7.18 -3.49
N SER A 225 15.13 7.52 -2.19
CA SER A 225 16.30 7.56 -1.31
C SER A 225 16.94 6.19 -1.08
N LEU A 226 16.23 5.10 -1.34
CA LEU A 226 16.76 3.74 -1.26
C LEU A 226 17.78 3.43 -2.38
N GLY A 227 17.81 4.27 -3.41
CA GLY A 227 18.71 4.10 -4.56
C GLY A 227 18.24 3.06 -5.54
N VAL A 228 19.11 2.79 -6.52
CA VAL A 228 18.88 1.85 -7.62
C VAL A 228 19.55 0.51 -7.30
N GLY A 229 18.91 -0.59 -7.66
CA GLY A 229 19.41 -1.94 -7.49
C GLY A 229 18.67 -2.74 -6.41
N LEU A 230 18.77 -4.05 -6.51
CA LEU A 230 18.05 -4.99 -5.65
C LEU A 230 18.95 -5.86 -4.78
N ASP A 231 20.27 -5.71 -4.87
CA ASP A 231 21.27 -6.59 -4.22
C ASP A 231 21.07 -6.65 -2.68
N GLY A 232 20.59 -5.57 -2.09
CA GLY A 232 20.27 -5.51 -0.66
C GLY A 232 19.25 -6.55 -0.21
N TYR A 233 18.35 -6.98 -1.11
CA TYR A 233 17.29 -7.94 -0.80
C TYR A 233 17.75 -9.39 -0.88
N ALA A 234 18.92 -9.69 -1.47
CA ALA A 234 19.51 -11.02 -1.53
C ALA A 234 19.85 -11.61 -0.14
N ARG A 235 19.86 -10.82 0.92
CA ARG A 235 20.08 -11.26 2.31
C ARG A 235 18.82 -11.48 3.12
N LEU A 236 17.63 -11.33 2.51
CA LEU A 236 16.35 -11.57 3.18
C LEU A 236 16.10 -13.09 3.35
N ASP A 237 16.42 -13.62 4.51
CA ASP A 237 16.17 -15.03 4.84
C ASP A 237 14.76 -15.25 5.42
N LEU A 238 13.75 -14.84 4.69
CA LEU A 238 12.33 -15.00 5.02
C LEU A 238 11.56 -15.56 3.83
N PRO A 239 10.57 -16.45 4.02
CA PRO A 239 9.67 -16.84 2.96
C PRO A 239 8.93 -15.62 2.39
N VAL A 240 8.96 -15.46 1.07
CA VAL A 240 8.32 -14.33 0.37
C VAL A 240 7.40 -14.85 -0.71
N LEU A 241 6.14 -14.38 -0.71
CA LEU A 241 5.23 -14.50 -1.83
C LEU A 241 5.15 -13.15 -2.54
N LEU A 242 5.37 -13.15 -3.86
CA LEU A 242 5.14 -11.99 -4.72
C LEU A 242 3.75 -12.08 -5.34
N LEU A 243 2.99 -11.00 -5.26
CA LEU A 243 1.64 -10.89 -5.81
C LEU A 243 1.58 -9.83 -6.90
N GLY A 244 1.00 -10.15 -8.04
CA GLY A 244 0.80 -9.22 -9.15
C GLY A 244 -0.58 -9.34 -9.77
N GLY A 245 -0.98 -8.30 -10.51
CA GLY A 245 -2.18 -8.29 -11.33
C GLY A 245 -1.86 -8.46 -12.81
N GLY A 246 -2.57 -9.35 -13.50
CA GLY A 246 -2.40 -9.59 -14.94
C GLY A 246 -2.75 -8.39 -15.82
N ARG A 247 -3.52 -7.43 -15.27
CA ARG A 247 -3.91 -6.17 -15.93
C ARG A 247 -3.17 -4.96 -15.40
N SER A 248 -2.14 -5.16 -14.58
CA SER A 248 -1.26 -4.08 -14.12
C SER A 248 -0.34 -3.59 -15.24
N PRO A 249 0.17 -2.34 -15.16
CA PRO A 249 1.19 -1.86 -16.08
C PRO A 249 2.42 -2.77 -16.14
N ALA A 250 3.01 -2.94 -17.33
CA ALA A 250 4.10 -3.88 -17.58
C ALA A 250 5.31 -3.66 -16.64
N HIS A 251 5.65 -2.40 -16.36
CA HIS A 251 6.77 -2.06 -15.48
C HIS A 251 6.62 -2.62 -14.05
N LEU A 252 5.40 -2.83 -13.55
CA LEU A 252 5.20 -3.47 -12.24
C LEU A 252 5.52 -4.97 -12.30
N ARG A 253 5.22 -5.62 -13.40
CA ARG A 253 5.58 -7.02 -13.61
C ARG A 253 7.09 -7.18 -13.75
N GLU A 254 7.76 -6.32 -14.50
CA GLU A 254 9.22 -6.30 -14.66
C GLU A 254 9.92 -6.16 -13.30
N ARG A 255 9.40 -5.28 -12.41
CA ARG A 255 9.92 -5.12 -11.05
C ARG A 255 9.71 -6.36 -10.18
N LEU A 256 8.55 -7.02 -10.31
CA LEU A 256 8.31 -8.29 -9.61
C LEU A 256 9.27 -9.38 -10.08
N ASP A 257 9.47 -9.51 -11.38
CA ASP A 257 10.36 -10.53 -11.96
C ASP A 257 11.83 -10.26 -11.56
N ALA A 258 12.25 -8.99 -11.54
CA ALA A 258 13.58 -8.60 -11.05
C ALA A 258 13.76 -8.91 -9.56
N LEU A 259 12.76 -8.60 -8.72
CA LEU A 259 12.81 -8.93 -7.30
C LEU A 259 12.82 -10.45 -7.08
N ALA A 260 12.02 -11.20 -7.84
CA ALA A 260 11.99 -12.65 -7.79
C ALA A 260 13.36 -13.29 -8.05
N ALA A 261 14.16 -12.68 -8.93
CA ALA A 261 15.49 -13.18 -9.28
C ALA A 261 16.53 -13.05 -8.16
N VAL A 262 16.34 -12.15 -7.21
CA VAL A 262 17.31 -11.88 -6.12
C VAL A 262 16.89 -12.43 -4.76
N LEU A 263 15.62 -12.75 -4.57
CA LEU A 263 15.12 -13.25 -3.28
C LEU A 263 15.56 -14.70 -3.02
N PRO A 264 16.30 -14.98 -1.93
CA PRO A 264 16.81 -16.33 -1.66
C PRO A 264 15.74 -17.33 -1.23
N ARG A 265 14.63 -16.85 -0.66
CA ARG A 265 13.52 -17.69 -0.19
C ARG A 265 12.19 -17.26 -0.80
N LEU A 266 12.20 -17.11 -2.13
CA LEU A 266 10.97 -16.91 -2.89
C LEU A 266 10.11 -18.19 -2.80
N ASP A 267 8.91 -18.09 -2.19
CA ASP A 267 7.92 -19.19 -2.16
C ASP A 267 7.23 -19.30 -3.52
N SER A 268 6.68 -18.21 -4.00
CA SER A 268 5.95 -18.20 -5.28
C SER A 268 5.72 -16.78 -5.80
N VAL A 269 5.47 -16.69 -7.10
CA VAL A 269 4.93 -15.49 -7.77
C VAL A 269 3.51 -15.81 -8.21
N VAL A 270 2.52 -15.16 -7.60
CA VAL A 270 1.11 -15.33 -7.93
C VAL A 270 0.63 -14.12 -8.73
N VAL A 271 0.01 -14.38 -9.88
CA VAL A 271 -0.60 -13.34 -10.72
C VAL A 271 -2.09 -13.57 -10.77
N LEU A 272 -2.88 -12.56 -10.42
CA LEU A 272 -4.34 -12.55 -10.55
C LEU A 272 -4.69 -12.10 -11.98
N PRO A 273 -5.10 -13.00 -12.90
CA PRO A 273 -5.14 -12.70 -14.36
C PRO A 273 -6.10 -11.55 -14.70
N GLU A 274 -7.25 -11.51 -14.03
CA GLU A 274 -8.31 -10.55 -14.30
C GLU A 274 -8.19 -9.24 -13.49
N GLN A 275 -7.21 -9.16 -12.61
CA GLN A 275 -7.03 -8.05 -11.70
C GLN A 275 -5.83 -7.17 -12.13
N GLY A 276 -5.81 -5.93 -11.64
CA GLY A 276 -4.69 -5.00 -11.77
C GLY A 276 -4.24 -4.52 -10.41
N HIS A 277 -3.49 -3.43 -10.37
CA HIS A 277 -2.88 -2.85 -9.17
C HIS A 277 -3.84 -2.57 -7.99
N LEU A 278 -5.14 -2.51 -8.22
CA LEU A 278 -6.16 -2.24 -7.19
C LEU A 278 -6.98 -3.48 -6.81
N ALA A 279 -6.44 -4.70 -6.92
CA ALA A 279 -7.18 -5.92 -6.59
C ALA A 279 -7.60 -5.97 -5.10
N ASN A 280 -6.84 -5.38 -4.19
CA ASN A 280 -7.22 -5.24 -2.79
C ASN A 280 -8.58 -4.54 -2.58
N LEU A 281 -8.96 -3.65 -3.50
CA LEU A 281 -10.26 -2.95 -3.50
C LEU A 281 -11.32 -3.63 -4.37
N ARG A 282 -10.91 -4.19 -5.53
CA ARG A 282 -11.83 -4.71 -6.55
C ARG A 282 -12.18 -6.17 -6.37
N ALA A 283 -11.24 -6.95 -5.86
CA ALA A 283 -11.34 -8.40 -5.64
C ALA A 283 -10.74 -8.80 -4.28
N PRO A 284 -11.17 -8.17 -3.16
CA PRO A 284 -10.55 -8.38 -1.84
C PRO A 284 -10.56 -9.85 -1.42
N GLY A 285 -11.59 -10.61 -1.80
CA GLY A 285 -11.66 -12.03 -1.51
C GLY A 285 -10.62 -12.88 -2.25
N GLU A 286 -10.23 -12.51 -3.48
CA GLU A 286 -9.15 -13.19 -4.21
C GLU A 286 -7.79 -12.90 -3.55
N VAL A 287 -7.53 -11.65 -3.21
CA VAL A 287 -6.30 -11.25 -2.51
C VAL A 287 -6.21 -11.94 -1.14
N ALA A 288 -7.31 -11.96 -0.37
CA ALA A 288 -7.36 -12.63 0.92
C ALA A 288 -7.08 -14.14 0.82
N LYS A 289 -7.60 -14.81 -0.21
CA LYS A 289 -7.32 -16.24 -0.45
C LYS A 289 -5.85 -16.50 -0.69
N VAL A 290 -5.16 -15.66 -1.47
CA VAL A 290 -3.72 -15.80 -1.72
C VAL A 290 -2.93 -15.61 -0.43
N ILE A 291 -3.25 -14.57 0.35
CA ILE A 291 -2.59 -14.31 1.63
C ILE A 291 -2.81 -15.46 2.62
N ALA A 292 -4.05 -15.93 2.77
CA ALA A 292 -4.38 -17.03 3.67
C ALA A 292 -3.68 -18.34 3.29
N ALA A 293 -3.68 -18.69 1.99
CA ALA A 293 -3.02 -19.89 1.50
C ALA A 293 -1.50 -19.86 1.72
N PHE A 294 -0.88 -18.68 1.67
CA PHE A 294 0.53 -18.52 2.01
C PHE A 294 0.75 -18.63 3.52
N ALA A 295 -0.08 -17.94 4.33
CA ALA A 295 0.00 -18.00 5.78
C ALA A 295 -0.10 -19.44 6.33
N ASP A 296 -0.95 -20.28 5.73
CA ASP A 296 -1.13 -21.70 6.10
C ASP A 296 0.13 -22.56 5.87
N ARG A 297 1.08 -22.13 5.04
CA ARG A 297 2.34 -22.84 4.77
C ARG A 297 3.49 -22.40 5.67
N LEU A 298 3.33 -21.28 6.38
CA LEU A 298 4.37 -20.74 7.24
C LEU A 298 4.39 -21.50 8.58
N PRO A 299 5.57 -21.64 9.22
CA PRO A 299 5.65 -22.19 10.57
C PRO A 299 4.91 -21.27 11.55
N PRO A 300 4.30 -21.84 12.58
CA PRO A 300 3.60 -21.11 13.64
C PRO A 300 4.52 -20.16 14.45
#